data_af891cded002b0a74b096b5159fdb087
#
_entry.id   af891cded002b0a74b096b5159fdb087
#
_cell.length_a   1.000
_cell.length_b   1.000
_cell.length_c   1.000
_cell.angle_alpha   90.00
_cell.angle_beta   90.00
_cell.angle_gamma   90.00
#
_symmetry.space_group_name_H-M   'P 1'
#
loop_
_entity.id
_entity.type
_entity.pdbx_description
1 polymer ?
#
loop_
_entity_poly.entity_id
_entity_poly.type
_entity_poly.pdbx_seq_one_letter_code
_entity_poly.pdbx_strand_id
1 'polypeptide(L)'
;IRYVRHLKARHIEDYIRHRLAQGIDKRTLQNEMSAIRVILRQAGREKLADGDRISNRAVGIGGASRSGARRAIADGKYQTVQENARLKDPGLAAALELARLMGLRSQEAVRCPQSFKTWQQALARGETRLTVVFGTKGGRPRETVILDTIAVKKALENAINIAEQRNGRLIDKADLKSAMNYWRGQAGQLGLTGKNTPHSLRYAWAQDAIRHYLAQGFCKKEALAMVAMDLGHGDGRGRYVAQVYGLRGED
;
A
#
# COMPACT_ATOMS: atom_id res chain seq x y z
N ILE A 1 -33.87 5.29 -12.33
CA ILE A 1 -33.83 6.58 -11.61
C ILE A 1 -32.97 7.56 -12.39
N ARG A 2 -33.57 8.66 -12.86
CA ARG A 2 -32.86 9.64 -13.69
C ARG A 2 -32.16 10.74 -12.86
N TYR A 3 -32.64 11.02 -11.62
CA TYR A 3 -32.11 12.08 -10.77
C TYR A 3 -31.95 11.62 -9.32
N VAL A 4 -30.92 12.13 -8.64
CA VAL A 4 -30.61 11.81 -7.23
C VAL A 4 -31.78 12.17 -6.29
N ARG A 5 -32.52 13.23 -6.59
CA ARG A 5 -33.71 13.63 -5.81
C ARG A 5 -34.81 12.56 -5.76
N HIS A 6 -34.86 11.65 -6.75
CA HIS A 6 -35.85 10.57 -6.79
C HIS A 6 -35.37 9.26 -6.11
N LEU A 7 -34.12 9.25 -5.64
CA LEU A 7 -33.57 8.10 -4.93
C LEU A 7 -34.28 7.94 -3.57
N LYS A 8 -34.75 6.73 -3.26
CA LYS A 8 -35.37 6.38 -1.97
C LYS A 8 -34.54 5.28 -1.30
N ALA A 9 -34.67 5.10 0.02
CA ALA A 9 -33.96 4.06 0.77
C ALA A 9 -34.09 2.68 0.09
N ARG A 10 -35.30 2.30 -0.32
CA ARG A 10 -35.56 1.02 -1.00
C ARG A 10 -34.65 0.76 -2.22
N HIS A 11 -34.34 1.79 -3.00
CA HIS A 11 -33.48 1.60 -4.18
C HIS A 11 -32.03 1.30 -3.81
N ILE A 12 -31.57 1.84 -2.68
CA ILE A 12 -30.25 1.58 -2.13
C ILE A 12 -30.21 0.19 -1.50
N GLU A 13 -31.25 -0.17 -0.76
CA GLU A 13 -31.42 -1.51 -0.19
C GLU A 13 -31.40 -2.59 -1.28
N ASP A 14 -32.19 -2.38 -2.36
CA ASP A 14 -32.25 -3.31 -3.51
C ASP A 14 -30.92 -3.40 -4.23
N TYR A 15 -30.23 -2.28 -4.42
CA TYR A 15 -28.89 -2.24 -5.01
C TYR A 15 -27.91 -3.10 -4.19
N ILE A 16 -27.82 -2.88 -2.89
CA ILE A 16 -26.91 -3.63 -2.02
C ILE A 16 -27.28 -5.11 -1.97
N ARG A 17 -28.57 -5.44 -1.90
CA ARG A 17 -29.03 -6.83 -1.93
C ARG A 17 -28.63 -7.54 -3.22
N HIS A 18 -28.81 -6.88 -4.36
CA HIS A 18 -28.38 -7.39 -5.66
C HIS A 18 -26.89 -7.63 -5.73
N ARG A 19 -26.09 -6.68 -5.22
CA ARG A 19 -24.63 -6.81 -5.20
C ARG A 19 -24.14 -7.92 -4.26
N LEU A 20 -24.82 -8.12 -3.12
CA LEU A 20 -24.56 -9.25 -2.21
C LEU A 20 -24.87 -10.59 -2.90
N ALA A 21 -25.97 -10.68 -3.62
CA ALA A 21 -26.35 -11.86 -4.39
C ALA A 21 -25.33 -12.20 -5.51
N GLN A 22 -24.62 -11.19 -6.04
CA GLN A 22 -23.50 -11.37 -6.95
C GLN A 22 -22.20 -11.83 -6.28
N GLY A 23 -22.20 -12.05 -4.97
CA GLY A 23 -21.01 -12.46 -4.23
C GLY A 23 -19.99 -11.33 -3.99
N ILE A 24 -20.38 -10.06 -4.13
CA ILE A 24 -19.48 -8.95 -3.87
C ILE A 24 -19.18 -8.86 -2.36
N ASP A 25 -17.89 -8.73 -2.04
CA ASP A 25 -17.41 -8.68 -0.66
C ASP A 25 -18.00 -7.49 0.11
N LYS A 26 -18.40 -7.73 1.37
CA LYS A 26 -19.01 -6.72 2.25
C LYS A 26 -18.16 -5.47 2.39
N ARG A 27 -16.83 -5.58 2.36
CA ARG A 27 -15.93 -4.43 2.47
C ARG A 27 -16.01 -3.54 1.24
N THR A 28 -16.11 -4.12 0.05
CA THR A 28 -16.34 -3.39 -1.21
C THR A 28 -17.68 -2.65 -1.13
N LEU A 29 -18.73 -3.32 -0.68
CA LEU A 29 -20.05 -2.72 -0.53
C LEU A 29 -20.08 -1.59 0.52
N GLN A 30 -19.32 -1.69 1.61
CA GLN A 30 -19.16 -0.58 2.55
C GLN A 30 -18.51 0.66 1.91
N ASN A 31 -17.56 0.48 0.98
CA ASN A 31 -16.97 1.58 0.24
C ASN A 31 -17.99 2.19 -0.76
N GLU A 32 -18.76 1.36 -1.45
CA GLU A 32 -19.84 1.80 -2.34
C GLU A 32 -20.90 2.58 -1.55
N MET A 33 -21.32 2.10 -0.38
CA MET A 33 -22.24 2.80 0.51
C MET A 33 -21.68 4.14 1.01
N SER A 34 -20.38 4.19 1.30
CA SER A 34 -19.73 5.45 1.67
C SER A 34 -19.82 6.48 0.54
N ALA A 35 -19.55 6.06 -0.70
CA ALA A 35 -19.69 6.92 -1.88
C ALA A 35 -21.14 7.38 -2.10
N ILE A 36 -22.10 6.48 -1.98
CA ILE A 36 -23.54 6.80 -2.08
C ILE A 36 -23.92 7.87 -1.06
N ARG A 37 -23.50 7.73 0.22
CA ARG A 37 -23.80 8.72 1.26
C ARG A 37 -23.17 10.09 0.96
N VAL A 38 -21.94 10.12 0.44
CA VAL A 38 -21.29 11.38 0.02
C VAL A 38 -22.11 12.07 -1.06
N ILE A 39 -22.53 11.34 -2.10
CA ILE A 39 -23.36 11.89 -3.19
C ILE A 39 -24.70 12.41 -2.67
N LEU A 40 -25.34 11.67 -1.76
CA LEU A 40 -26.61 12.08 -1.16
C LEU A 40 -26.46 13.39 -0.37
N ARG A 41 -25.40 13.51 0.44
CA ARG A 41 -25.14 14.76 1.19
C ARG A 41 -24.87 15.94 0.25
N GLN A 42 -24.05 15.74 -0.78
CA GLN A 42 -23.78 16.75 -1.80
C GLN A 42 -25.06 17.19 -2.54
N ALA A 43 -26.05 16.31 -2.63
CA ALA A 43 -27.35 16.60 -3.24
C ALA A 43 -28.40 17.15 -2.25
N GLY A 44 -27.99 17.57 -1.02
CA GLY A 44 -28.89 18.11 0.01
C GLY A 44 -29.82 17.05 0.60
N ARG A 45 -29.42 15.77 0.62
CA ARG A 45 -30.25 14.66 1.09
C ARG A 45 -29.65 13.97 2.32
N GLU A 46 -29.21 14.77 3.30
CA GLU A 46 -28.56 14.32 4.52
C GLU A 46 -29.44 13.33 5.30
N LYS A 47 -30.75 13.63 5.44
CA LYS A 47 -31.70 12.74 6.14
C LYS A 47 -31.77 11.34 5.54
N LEU A 48 -31.61 11.21 4.21
CA LEU A 48 -31.52 9.90 3.58
C LEU A 48 -30.13 9.27 3.77
N ALA A 49 -29.06 10.07 3.64
CA ALA A 49 -27.69 9.60 3.80
C ALA A 49 -27.42 9.03 5.20
N ASP A 50 -28.01 9.64 6.23
CA ASP A 50 -27.82 9.28 7.65
C ASP A 50 -28.96 8.42 8.21
N GLY A 51 -29.92 8.02 7.37
CA GLY A 51 -31.07 7.23 7.77
C GLY A 51 -30.70 5.80 8.18
N ASP A 52 -31.31 5.31 9.25
CA ASP A 52 -31.05 3.97 9.81
C ASP A 52 -31.27 2.84 8.82
N ARG A 53 -32.25 2.98 7.92
CA ARG A 53 -32.58 1.97 6.91
C ARG A 53 -31.44 1.65 5.94
N ILE A 54 -30.56 2.61 5.69
CA ILE A 54 -29.38 2.43 4.83
C ILE A 54 -28.08 2.36 5.62
N SER A 55 -28.16 2.14 6.94
CA SER A 55 -26.98 1.83 7.75
C SER A 55 -26.32 0.51 7.26
N ASN A 56 -25.01 0.38 7.42
CA ASN A 56 -24.30 -0.85 7.01
C ASN A 56 -24.90 -2.10 7.68
N ARG A 57 -25.43 -1.98 8.88
CA ARG A 57 -26.09 -3.08 9.62
C ARG A 57 -27.44 -3.42 8.98
N ALA A 58 -28.26 -2.42 8.71
CA ALA A 58 -29.60 -2.61 8.16
C ALA A 58 -29.57 -3.24 6.76
N VAL A 59 -28.58 -2.86 5.91
CA VAL A 59 -28.44 -3.44 4.56
C VAL A 59 -27.56 -4.71 4.53
N GLY A 60 -27.26 -5.32 5.68
CA GLY A 60 -26.59 -6.63 5.77
C GLY A 60 -25.09 -6.63 5.50
N ILE A 61 -24.44 -5.47 5.40
CA ILE A 61 -22.99 -5.36 5.16
C ILE A 61 -22.21 -4.93 6.40
N GLY A 62 -22.81 -4.99 7.59
CA GLY A 62 -22.13 -4.78 8.86
C GLY A 62 -21.07 -5.85 9.13
N GLY A 63 -20.14 -5.55 10.05
CA GLY A 63 -19.15 -6.52 10.55
C GLY A 63 -18.12 -6.99 9.51
N ALA A 64 -17.92 -6.25 8.40
CA ALA A 64 -16.87 -6.60 7.43
C ALA A 64 -15.49 -6.57 8.09
N SER A 65 -14.70 -7.62 7.87
CA SER A 65 -13.35 -7.72 8.38
C SER A 65 -12.47 -6.57 7.87
N ARG A 66 -11.70 -6.00 8.77
CA ARG A 66 -10.63 -5.04 8.45
C ARG A 66 -9.25 -5.69 8.40
N SER A 67 -9.19 -7.01 8.62
CA SER A 67 -7.93 -7.76 8.51
C SER A 67 -7.37 -7.63 7.11
N GLY A 68 -6.06 -7.43 6.99
CA GLY A 68 -5.39 -7.34 5.70
C GLY A 68 -5.60 -8.64 4.92
N ALA A 69 -6.05 -8.51 3.67
CA ALA A 69 -6.25 -9.67 2.78
C ALA A 69 -4.91 -10.24 2.25
N ARG A 70 -3.79 -9.59 2.56
CA ARG A 70 -2.46 -9.91 2.04
C ARG A 70 -1.57 -10.43 3.16
N ARG A 71 -0.48 -11.09 2.76
CA ARG A 71 0.52 -11.62 3.69
C ARG A 71 1.87 -10.97 3.36
N ALA A 72 2.75 -10.90 4.35
CA ALA A 72 4.16 -10.64 4.11
C ALA A 72 4.70 -11.71 3.15
N ILE A 73 5.54 -11.30 2.23
CA ILE A 73 6.22 -12.26 1.36
C ILE A 73 7.27 -13.01 2.19
N ALA A 74 7.30 -14.33 2.05
CA ALA A 74 8.35 -15.15 2.66
C ALA A 74 9.70 -14.90 1.94
N ASP A 75 10.80 -14.97 2.68
CA ASP A 75 12.13 -14.63 2.17
C ASP A 75 12.54 -15.50 0.97
N GLY A 76 12.34 -16.81 1.01
CA GLY A 76 12.64 -17.70 -0.11
C GLY A 76 11.84 -17.34 -1.37
N LYS A 77 10.56 -16.99 -1.21
CA LYS A 77 9.75 -16.52 -2.34
C LYS A 77 10.24 -15.18 -2.87
N TYR A 78 10.63 -14.28 -1.99
CA TYR A 78 11.19 -12.98 -2.39
C TYR A 78 12.48 -13.16 -3.19
N GLN A 79 13.39 -14.04 -2.74
CA GLN A 79 14.64 -14.34 -3.45
C GLN A 79 14.38 -14.85 -4.87
N THR A 80 13.48 -15.84 -5.01
CA THR A 80 13.09 -16.36 -6.34
C THR A 80 12.51 -15.27 -7.25
N VAL A 81 11.63 -14.42 -6.70
CA VAL A 81 11.07 -13.28 -7.45
C VAL A 81 12.15 -12.31 -7.89
N GLN A 82 13.11 -12.02 -7.01
CA GLN A 82 14.19 -11.08 -7.27
C GLN A 82 15.17 -11.60 -8.32
N GLU A 83 15.53 -12.88 -8.27
CA GLU A 83 16.38 -13.54 -9.26
C GLU A 83 15.73 -13.51 -10.65
N ASN A 84 14.46 -13.93 -10.73
CA ASN A 84 13.71 -13.90 -11.98
C ASN A 84 13.51 -12.48 -12.53
N ALA A 85 13.33 -11.51 -11.63
CA ALA A 85 13.22 -10.11 -12.02
C ALA A 85 14.54 -9.58 -12.62
N ARG A 86 15.68 -9.91 -12.01
CA ARG A 86 17.02 -9.50 -12.51
C ARG A 86 17.29 -10.03 -13.91
N LEU A 87 16.93 -11.28 -14.19
CA LEU A 87 17.08 -11.89 -15.51
C LEU A 87 16.17 -11.23 -16.56
N LYS A 88 15.01 -10.76 -16.15
CA LYS A 88 14.00 -10.24 -17.08
C LYS A 88 14.14 -8.73 -17.32
N ASP A 89 14.29 -7.96 -16.25
CA ASP A 89 14.40 -6.50 -16.27
C ASP A 89 15.10 -6.02 -15.00
N PRO A 90 16.39 -5.64 -15.09
CA PRO A 90 17.16 -5.16 -13.94
C PRO A 90 16.53 -3.94 -13.26
N GLY A 91 15.85 -3.07 -14.00
CA GLY A 91 15.19 -1.89 -13.43
C GLY A 91 13.95 -2.26 -12.61
N LEU A 92 13.18 -3.25 -13.07
CA LEU A 92 12.08 -3.80 -12.27
C LEU A 92 12.62 -4.45 -11.00
N ALA A 93 13.71 -5.24 -11.10
CA ALA A 93 14.35 -5.87 -9.95
C ALA A 93 14.82 -4.83 -8.91
N ALA A 94 15.48 -3.76 -9.34
CA ALA A 94 15.93 -2.67 -8.47
C ALA A 94 14.74 -1.96 -7.78
N ALA A 95 13.65 -1.72 -8.51
CA ALA A 95 12.45 -1.12 -7.94
C ALA A 95 11.76 -2.04 -6.89
N LEU A 96 11.72 -3.36 -7.13
CA LEU A 96 11.22 -4.36 -6.17
C LEU A 96 12.11 -4.43 -4.93
N GLU A 97 13.44 -4.37 -5.10
CA GLU A 97 14.41 -4.40 -4.01
C GLU A 97 14.26 -3.18 -3.10
N LEU A 98 14.20 -1.97 -3.65
CA LEU A 98 13.94 -0.76 -2.88
C LEU A 98 12.56 -0.79 -2.22
N ALA A 99 11.53 -1.35 -2.89
CA ALA A 99 10.21 -1.52 -2.29
C ALA A 99 10.24 -2.45 -1.06
N ARG A 100 11.04 -3.52 -1.09
CA ARG A 100 11.22 -4.46 0.04
C ARG A 100 12.02 -3.83 1.17
N LEU A 101 13.11 -3.13 0.86
CA LEU A 101 14.02 -2.54 1.86
C LEU A 101 13.47 -1.29 2.55
N MET A 102 12.57 -0.56 1.90
CA MET A 102 12.06 0.74 2.39
C MET A 102 10.54 0.77 2.58
N GLY A 103 9.86 -0.36 2.43
CA GLY A 103 8.41 -0.44 2.56
C GLY A 103 7.65 0.45 1.58
N LEU A 104 8.14 0.60 0.33
CA LEU A 104 7.52 1.48 -0.65
C LEU A 104 6.20 0.90 -1.18
N ARG A 105 5.23 1.79 -1.44
CA ARG A 105 4.06 1.45 -2.27
C ARG A 105 4.49 1.29 -3.72
N SER A 106 3.71 0.56 -4.52
CA SER A 106 4.01 0.35 -5.94
C SER A 106 4.30 1.66 -6.70
N GLN A 107 3.52 2.70 -6.48
CA GLN A 107 3.74 3.99 -7.14
C GLN A 107 4.96 4.73 -6.57
N GLU A 108 5.24 4.60 -5.28
CA GLU A 108 6.47 5.12 -4.66
C GLU A 108 7.69 4.43 -5.27
N ALA A 109 7.67 3.10 -5.44
CA ALA A 109 8.75 2.33 -6.04
C ALA A 109 9.00 2.69 -7.53
N VAL A 110 7.93 2.87 -8.31
CA VAL A 110 8.04 3.29 -9.72
C VAL A 110 8.61 4.71 -9.86
N ARG A 111 8.31 5.59 -8.91
CA ARG A 111 8.74 7.00 -8.94
C ARG A 111 9.96 7.31 -8.09
N CYS A 112 10.54 6.33 -7.39
CA CYS A 112 11.69 6.55 -6.50
C CYS A 112 12.94 7.15 -7.18
N PRO A 113 13.21 6.97 -8.48
CA PRO A 113 14.35 7.64 -9.11
C PRO A 113 14.39 9.15 -8.91
N GLN A 114 13.23 9.79 -8.78
CA GLN A 114 13.14 11.22 -8.51
C GLN A 114 13.69 11.63 -7.13
N SER A 115 13.88 10.67 -6.22
CA SER A 115 14.44 10.88 -4.87
C SER A 115 15.88 10.41 -4.72
N PHE A 116 16.48 9.75 -5.70
CA PHE A 116 17.78 9.09 -5.55
C PHE A 116 18.89 10.03 -5.07
N LYS A 117 19.02 11.21 -5.66
CA LYS A 117 20.00 12.20 -5.23
C LYS A 117 19.83 12.62 -3.77
N THR A 118 18.58 12.86 -3.36
CA THR A 118 18.26 13.24 -1.97
C THR A 118 18.56 12.10 -1.00
N TRP A 119 18.19 10.87 -1.36
CA TRP A 119 18.46 9.69 -0.53
C TRP A 119 19.95 9.40 -0.42
N GLN A 120 20.70 9.50 -1.51
CA GLN A 120 22.15 9.32 -1.51
C GLN A 120 22.84 10.33 -0.58
N GLN A 121 22.44 11.61 -0.64
CA GLN A 121 22.97 12.65 0.24
C GLN A 121 22.63 12.41 1.71
N ALA A 122 21.39 12.00 2.01
CA ALA A 122 20.96 11.68 3.36
C ALA A 122 21.77 10.50 3.95
N LEU A 123 21.93 9.42 3.16
CA LEU A 123 22.73 8.26 3.57
C LEU A 123 24.24 8.60 3.73
N ALA A 124 24.76 9.53 2.93
CA ALA A 124 26.14 10.00 3.08
C ALA A 124 26.34 10.79 4.38
N ARG A 125 25.30 11.51 4.85
CA ARG A 125 25.31 12.19 6.16
C ARG A 125 25.05 11.25 7.35
N GLY A 126 24.82 9.95 7.10
CA GLY A 126 24.54 8.98 8.16
C GLY A 126 23.10 9.02 8.68
N GLU A 127 22.17 9.62 7.92
CA GLU A 127 20.76 9.62 8.31
C GLU A 127 20.19 8.19 8.32
N THR A 128 19.42 7.88 9.34
CA THR A 128 18.78 6.57 9.53
C THR A 128 17.33 6.54 9.04
N ARG A 129 16.87 7.65 8.49
CA ARG A 129 15.52 7.81 7.93
C ARG A 129 15.61 8.49 6.57
N LEU A 130 14.76 8.08 5.63
CA LEU A 130 14.69 8.68 4.30
C LEU A 130 13.29 9.21 4.03
N THR A 131 13.22 10.39 3.43
CA THR A 131 11.94 11.01 3.04
C THR A 131 11.48 10.47 1.69
N VAL A 132 10.28 9.90 1.65
CA VAL A 132 9.59 9.46 0.44
C VAL A 132 8.59 10.55 0.04
N VAL A 133 8.83 11.18 -1.11
CA VAL A 133 8.01 12.31 -1.61
C VAL A 133 7.14 11.88 -2.77
N PHE A 134 7.73 11.20 -3.75
CA PHE A 134 7.06 10.92 -5.03
C PHE A 134 6.23 9.64 -4.99
N GLY A 135 5.01 9.71 -5.52
CA GLY A 135 4.10 8.55 -5.58
C GLY A 135 3.34 8.28 -4.27
N THR A 136 3.47 9.14 -3.27
CA THR A 136 2.77 9.02 -1.99
C THR A 136 1.25 9.25 -2.15
N LYS A 137 0.48 8.58 -1.30
CA LYS A 137 -0.99 8.72 -1.32
C LYS A 137 -1.40 10.14 -0.91
N GLY A 138 -2.07 10.84 -1.82
CA GLY A 138 -2.50 12.22 -1.59
C GLY A 138 -1.37 13.24 -1.60
N GLY A 139 -0.19 12.90 -2.16
CA GLY A 139 0.96 13.80 -2.29
C GLY A 139 1.66 14.16 -0.96
N ARG A 140 1.29 13.50 0.15
CA ARG A 140 1.88 13.79 1.48
C ARG A 140 3.20 13.05 1.64
N PRO A 141 4.33 13.75 1.83
CA PRO A 141 5.61 13.12 2.15
C PRO A 141 5.51 12.28 3.41
N ARG A 142 6.33 11.25 3.48
CA ARG A 142 6.53 10.43 4.68
C ARG A 142 7.99 10.11 4.87
N GLU A 143 8.40 9.87 6.07
CA GLU A 143 9.70 9.29 6.37
C GLU A 143 9.58 7.78 6.53
N THR A 144 10.64 7.07 6.20
CA THR A 144 10.76 5.63 6.45
C THR A 144 12.09 5.34 7.13
N VAL A 145 12.07 4.52 8.16
CA VAL A 145 13.28 4.09 8.86
C VAL A 145 14.08 3.14 7.96
N ILE A 146 15.38 3.23 8.02
CA ILE A 146 16.32 2.32 7.35
C ILE A 146 16.66 1.20 8.32
N LEU A 147 16.26 -0.01 8.01
CA LEU A 147 16.50 -1.20 8.84
C LEU A 147 17.89 -1.77 8.62
N ASP A 148 18.39 -1.69 7.40
CA ASP A 148 19.73 -2.13 6.98
C ASP A 148 20.34 -1.07 6.06
N THR A 149 21.23 -0.26 6.63
CA THR A 149 21.89 0.84 5.90
C THR A 149 22.79 0.33 4.78
N ILE A 150 23.46 -0.81 4.98
CA ILE A 150 24.39 -1.38 3.99
C ILE A 150 23.59 -1.88 2.78
N ALA A 151 22.54 -2.64 3.02
CA ALA A 151 21.67 -3.15 1.97
C ALA A 151 21.00 -2.01 1.18
N VAL A 152 20.49 -0.98 1.87
CA VAL A 152 19.86 0.17 1.20
C VAL A 152 20.86 0.98 0.38
N LYS A 153 22.07 1.24 0.87
CA LYS A 153 23.14 1.91 0.10
C LYS A 153 23.45 1.14 -1.16
N LYS A 154 23.71 -0.17 -1.06
CA LYS A 154 24.03 -1.04 -2.20
C LYS A 154 22.89 -1.10 -3.22
N ALA A 155 21.64 -1.24 -2.75
CA ALA A 155 20.47 -1.25 -3.63
C ALA A 155 20.27 0.08 -4.33
N LEU A 156 20.49 1.20 -3.64
CA LEU A 156 20.39 2.54 -4.19
C LEU A 156 21.46 2.82 -5.26
N GLU A 157 22.71 2.45 -5.00
CA GLU A 157 23.82 2.57 -5.97
C GLU A 157 23.52 1.79 -7.26
N ASN A 158 23.09 0.54 -7.12
CA ASN A 158 22.66 -0.27 -8.26
C ASN A 158 21.49 0.37 -9.02
N ALA A 159 20.49 0.88 -8.30
CA ALA A 159 19.33 1.53 -8.89
C ALA A 159 19.70 2.82 -9.63
N ILE A 160 20.64 3.62 -9.12
CA ILE A 160 21.17 4.83 -9.78
C ILE A 160 21.84 4.45 -11.09
N ASN A 161 22.76 3.50 -11.08
CA ASN A 161 23.47 3.03 -12.28
C ASN A 161 22.52 2.56 -13.38
N ILE A 162 21.44 1.85 -12.99
CA ILE A 162 20.41 1.39 -13.94
C ILE A 162 19.60 2.59 -14.47
N ALA A 163 19.23 3.52 -13.60
CA ALA A 163 18.42 4.67 -13.98
C ALA A 163 19.19 5.61 -14.93
N GLU A 164 20.48 5.80 -14.74
CA GLU A 164 21.35 6.60 -15.64
C GLU A 164 21.33 6.07 -17.06
N GLN A 165 21.30 4.75 -17.25
CA GLN A 165 21.21 4.10 -18.55
C GLN A 165 19.80 4.13 -19.16
N ARG A 166 18.79 4.61 -18.41
CA ARG A 166 17.36 4.58 -18.76
C ARG A 166 16.70 5.96 -18.62
N ASN A 167 17.41 7.02 -18.95
CA ASN A 167 16.90 8.39 -18.90
C ASN A 167 16.30 8.75 -17.52
N GLY A 168 16.97 8.35 -16.45
CA GLY A 168 16.54 8.63 -15.08
C GLY A 168 15.35 7.78 -14.59
N ARG A 169 15.08 6.61 -15.19
CA ARG A 169 13.95 5.73 -14.86
C ARG A 169 14.41 4.31 -14.55
N LEU A 170 13.80 3.66 -13.57
CA LEU A 170 13.97 2.22 -13.37
C LEU A 170 13.07 1.42 -14.33
N ILE A 171 11.84 1.88 -14.51
CA ILE A 171 10.90 1.29 -15.46
C ILE A 171 10.84 2.21 -16.68
N ASP A 172 11.42 1.73 -17.78
CA ASP A 172 11.53 2.50 -19.02
C ASP A 172 10.18 2.50 -19.77
N LYS A 173 9.31 3.42 -19.36
CA LYS A 173 8.02 3.69 -19.97
C LYS A 173 7.81 5.20 -20.06
N ALA A 174 7.09 5.62 -21.12
CA ALA A 174 6.91 7.04 -21.45
C ALA A 174 6.20 7.83 -20.34
N ASP A 175 5.23 7.23 -19.67
CA ASP A 175 4.39 7.87 -18.66
C ASP A 175 4.13 6.96 -17.46
N LEU A 176 3.61 7.55 -16.37
CA LEU A 176 3.34 6.84 -15.12
C LEU A 176 2.29 5.73 -15.29
N LYS A 177 1.27 5.94 -16.11
CA LYS A 177 0.20 4.95 -16.32
C LYS A 177 0.77 3.68 -16.97
N SER A 178 1.57 3.86 -18.01
CA SER A 178 2.26 2.77 -18.71
C SER A 178 3.27 2.07 -17.78
N ALA A 179 4.03 2.82 -16.98
CA ALA A 179 4.95 2.26 -16.00
C ALA A 179 4.23 1.44 -14.92
N MET A 180 3.10 1.91 -14.41
CA MET A 180 2.29 1.19 -13.43
C MET A 180 1.60 -0.06 -14.02
N ASN A 181 1.20 -0.02 -15.28
CA ASN A 181 0.66 -1.19 -15.97
C ASN A 181 1.76 -2.25 -16.18
N TYR A 182 2.95 -1.82 -16.62
CA TYR A 182 4.13 -2.68 -16.72
C TYR A 182 4.48 -3.32 -15.38
N TRP A 183 4.60 -2.52 -14.31
CA TRP A 183 4.84 -2.99 -12.94
C TRP A 183 3.86 -4.09 -12.53
N ARG A 184 2.55 -3.86 -12.71
CA ARG A 184 1.53 -4.85 -12.32
C ARG A 184 1.61 -6.13 -13.15
N GLY A 185 1.75 -6.00 -14.46
CA GLY A 185 1.83 -7.13 -15.37
C GLY A 185 3.07 -7.99 -15.11
N GLN A 186 4.23 -7.36 -14.98
CA GLN A 186 5.49 -8.07 -14.73
C GLN A 186 5.53 -8.68 -13.32
N ALA A 187 5.09 -7.96 -12.30
CA ALA A 187 4.97 -8.51 -10.96
C ALA A 187 4.07 -9.76 -10.93
N GLY A 188 2.96 -9.73 -11.67
CA GLY A 188 2.09 -10.89 -11.84
C GLY A 188 2.79 -12.09 -12.46
N GLN A 189 3.55 -11.89 -13.54
CA GLN A 189 4.33 -12.93 -14.20
C GLN A 189 5.45 -13.50 -13.32
N LEU A 190 5.98 -12.70 -12.39
CA LEU A 190 6.97 -13.13 -11.39
C LEU A 190 6.34 -13.84 -10.19
N GLY A 191 5.03 -14.10 -10.19
CA GLY A 191 4.33 -14.80 -9.11
C GLY A 191 3.90 -13.89 -7.95
N LEU A 192 3.96 -12.56 -8.11
CA LEU A 192 3.44 -11.60 -7.14
C LEU A 192 1.92 -11.39 -7.34
N THR A 193 1.13 -12.44 -7.11
CA THR A 193 -0.33 -12.47 -7.29
C THR A 193 -1.06 -12.97 -6.05
N GLY A 194 -2.38 -12.85 -6.03
CA GLY A 194 -3.22 -13.36 -4.95
C GLY A 194 -2.88 -12.75 -3.59
N LYS A 195 -2.48 -13.58 -2.65
CA LYS A 195 -2.05 -13.14 -1.30
C LYS A 195 -0.68 -12.46 -1.30
N ASN A 196 0.17 -12.73 -2.29
CA ASN A 196 1.54 -12.25 -2.42
C ASN A 196 1.67 -11.22 -3.56
N THR A 197 0.91 -10.17 -3.58
CA THR A 197 1.06 -9.07 -4.56
C THR A 197 2.31 -8.22 -4.26
N PRO A 198 2.70 -7.26 -5.12
CA PRO A 198 3.80 -6.33 -4.80
C PRO A 198 3.66 -5.62 -3.45
N HIS A 199 2.42 -5.46 -2.97
CA HIS A 199 2.18 -4.88 -1.64
C HIS A 199 2.65 -5.79 -0.49
N SER A 200 2.84 -7.08 -0.73
CA SER A 200 3.39 -8.03 0.24
C SER A 200 4.84 -7.76 0.62
N LEU A 201 5.61 -7.07 -0.24
CA LEU A 201 6.94 -6.56 0.08
C LEU A 201 6.88 -5.56 1.22
N ARG A 202 5.88 -4.66 1.17
CA ARG A 202 5.65 -3.67 2.22
C ARG A 202 5.14 -4.30 3.53
N TYR A 203 4.39 -5.41 3.45
CA TYR A 203 4.00 -6.17 4.64
C TYR A 203 5.22 -6.80 5.31
N ALA A 204 6.14 -7.39 4.55
CA ALA A 204 7.36 -7.95 5.08
C ALA A 204 8.22 -6.86 5.75
N TRP A 205 8.44 -5.73 5.06
CA TRP A 205 9.13 -4.59 5.65
C TRP A 205 8.46 -4.10 6.95
N ALA A 206 7.14 -4.01 7.00
CA ALA A 206 6.42 -3.55 8.19
C ALA A 206 6.64 -4.49 9.38
N GLN A 207 6.68 -5.81 9.15
CA GLN A 207 6.98 -6.79 10.18
C GLN A 207 8.43 -6.68 10.65
N ASP A 208 9.37 -6.48 9.74
CA ASP A 208 10.78 -6.24 10.10
C ASP A 208 10.94 -4.94 10.90
N ALA A 209 10.23 -3.88 10.52
CA ALA A 209 10.24 -2.62 11.24
C ALA A 209 9.64 -2.74 12.66
N ILE A 210 8.57 -3.54 12.83
CA ILE A 210 8.05 -3.83 14.17
C ILE A 210 9.12 -4.55 15.01
N ARG A 211 9.77 -5.58 14.47
CA ARG A 211 10.86 -6.30 15.17
C ARG A 211 12.03 -5.38 15.49
N HIS A 212 12.40 -4.51 14.57
CA HIS A 212 13.47 -3.52 14.77
C HIS A 212 13.18 -2.58 15.97
N TYR A 213 11.98 -2.00 16.04
CA TYR A 213 11.62 -1.13 17.16
C TYR A 213 11.52 -1.89 18.49
N LEU A 214 10.98 -3.11 18.47
CA LEU A 214 10.97 -3.96 19.68
C LEU A 214 12.37 -4.28 20.17
N ALA A 215 13.32 -4.56 19.26
CA ALA A 215 14.72 -4.81 19.61
C ALA A 215 15.43 -3.56 20.18
N GLN A 216 14.95 -2.36 19.86
CA GLN A 216 15.41 -1.09 20.43
C GLN A 216 14.76 -0.78 21.79
N GLY A 217 13.95 -1.67 22.34
CA GLY A 217 13.31 -1.50 23.65
C GLY A 217 11.97 -0.77 23.66
N PHE A 218 11.42 -0.44 22.47
CA PHE A 218 10.06 0.12 22.40
C PHE A 218 9.04 -0.95 22.81
N CYS A 219 8.00 -0.58 23.54
CA CYS A 219 6.89 -1.48 23.78
C CYS A 219 6.09 -1.73 22.48
N LYS A 220 5.31 -2.81 22.44
CA LYS A 220 4.53 -3.19 21.24
C LYS A 220 3.63 -2.06 20.72
N LYS A 221 3.04 -1.27 21.63
CA LYS A 221 2.15 -0.15 21.25
C LYS A 221 2.94 0.96 20.56
N GLU A 222 4.11 1.30 21.08
CA GLU A 222 5.02 2.30 20.52
C GLU A 222 5.59 1.84 19.19
N ALA A 223 6.10 0.62 19.10
CA ALA A 223 6.59 0.04 17.85
C ALA A 223 5.54 0.10 16.73
N LEU A 224 4.29 -0.23 17.01
CA LEU A 224 3.18 -0.14 16.06
C LEU A 224 2.87 1.31 15.66
N ALA A 225 2.98 2.26 16.58
CA ALA A 225 2.80 3.68 16.29
C ALA A 225 3.92 4.22 15.38
N MET A 226 5.18 3.87 15.68
CA MET A 226 6.34 4.23 14.85
C MET A 226 6.19 3.69 13.43
N VAL A 227 5.86 2.41 13.28
CA VAL A 227 5.63 1.80 11.96
C VAL A 227 4.44 2.43 11.24
N ALA A 228 3.40 2.89 11.96
CA ALA A 228 2.30 3.62 11.33
C ALA A 228 2.77 4.95 10.71
N MET A 229 3.65 5.67 11.39
CA MET A 229 4.28 6.88 10.86
C MET A 229 5.15 6.57 9.65
N ASP A 230 6.06 5.59 9.75
CA ASP A 230 6.93 5.16 8.66
C ASP A 230 6.17 4.72 7.41
N LEU A 231 5.06 4.05 7.59
CA LEU A 231 4.16 3.67 6.50
C LEU A 231 3.32 4.84 5.96
N GLY A 232 3.39 6.03 6.56
CA GLY A 232 2.60 7.19 6.17
C GLY A 232 1.10 7.01 6.41
N HIS A 233 0.73 6.27 7.47
CA HIS A 233 -0.66 6.17 7.93
C HIS A 233 -1.02 7.29 8.91
N GLY A 234 -0.02 7.99 9.45
CA GLY A 234 -0.14 9.07 10.42
C GLY A 234 -0.23 8.57 11.86
N ASP A 235 -0.20 9.53 12.79
CA ASP A 235 -0.31 9.26 14.22
C ASP A 235 -1.65 8.60 14.60
N GLY A 236 -1.66 7.86 15.71
CA GLY A 236 -2.83 7.16 16.22
C GLY A 236 -3.26 5.92 15.40
N ARG A 237 -2.53 5.51 14.36
CA ARG A 237 -2.87 4.37 13.50
C ARG A 237 -2.17 3.05 13.87
N GLY A 238 -1.56 2.95 15.04
CA GLY A 238 -0.91 1.71 15.51
C GLY A 238 -1.85 0.50 15.53
N ARG A 239 -3.11 0.66 15.95
CA ARG A 239 -4.12 -0.42 15.88
C ARG A 239 -4.38 -0.89 14.45
N TYR A 240 -4.39 0.03 13.49
CA TYR A 240 -4.54 -0.32 12.09
C TYR A 240 -3.34 -1.13 11.60
N VAL A 241 -2.12 -0.73 11.97
CA VAL A 241 -0.90 -1.47 11.63
C VAL A 241 -0.93 -2.88 12.22
N ALA A 242 -1.30 -3.03 13.50
CA ALA A 242 -1.46 -4.33 14.14
C ALA A 242 -2.45 -5.24 13.39
N GLN A 243 -3.58 -4.69 12.98
CA GLN A 243 -4.64 -5.43 12.32
C GLN A 243 -4.29 -5.83 10.88
N VAL A 244 -3.59 -4.95 10.14
CA VAL A 244 -3.33 -5.12 8.70
C VAL A 244 -1.97 -5.77 8.45
N TYR A 245 -0.92 -5.32 9.14
CA TYR A 245 0.47 -5.71 8.90
C TYR A 245 1.06 -6.57 10.02
N GLY A 246 0.38 -6.68 11.17
CA GLY A 246 0.91 -7.30 12.38
C GLY A 246 1.44 -8.70 12.14
N LEU A 247 2.39 -9.10 12.99
CA LEU A 247 2.89 -10.45 13.08
C LEU A 247 1.67 -11.35 13.35
N ARG A 248 1.21 -12.05 12.34
CA ARG A 248 0.30 -13.20 12.56
C ARG A 248 1.23 -14.28 13.05
N GLY A 249 0.93 -14.82 14.23
CA GLY A 249 1.74 -15.84 14.86
C GLY A 249 2.22 -16.86 13.84
N GLU A 250 3.46 -17.17 13.91
CA GLU A 250 3.99 -18.42 13.45
C GLU A 250 3.39 -19.47 14.40
N ASP A 251 2.19 -19.98 14.03
CA ASP A 251 1.64 -21.21 14.56
C ASP A 251 2.12 -22.36 13.68
#